data_640970756b68dde58ed0813baca91abb
#
_entry.id   640970756b68dde58ed0813baca91abb
#
_cell.length_a   1.000
_cell.length_b   1.000
_cell.length_c   1.000
_cell.angle_alpha   90.00
_cell.angle_beta   90.00
_cell.angle_gamma   90.00
#
_symmetry.space_group_name_H-M   'P 1'
#
loop_
_entity.id
_entity.type
_entity.pdbx_description
1 polymer ?
#
loop_
_entity_poly.entity_id
_entity_poly.type
_entity_poly.pdbx_seq_one_letter_code
_entity_poly.pdbx_strand_id
1 'polypeptide(L)'
;MKKGLVVAIVVVCIGTSVAAAAPGLLGLGIMGGEPSGFSAKLWLGNRIAFDGGVGYAYLWQRQGAHVHGDLLLHTGSLLPALVGFLPLYAGVGVRARLANGVDNPMAVGLRVPFGAEYVLPVIPLGVFFEVAPIVDFTPEIGFNGNAAVGVRYYLGRI
;
A
#
# COMPACT_ATOMS: atom_id res chain seq x y z
N MET A 1 -32.30 4.87 18.39
CA MET A 1 -31.22 5.85 18.20
C MET A 1 -30.42 5.47 16.96
N LYS A 2 -30.53 6.24 15.87
CA LYS A 2 -29.85 5.97 14.60
C LYS A 2 -28.39 6.42 14.71
N LYS A 3 -27.45 5.47 14.65
CA LYS A 3 -26.01 5.80 14.57
C LYS A 3 -25.74 6.27 13.14
N GLY A 4 -25.56 7.58 12.96
CA GLY A 4 -25.18 8.17 11.69
C GLY A 4 -23.78 7.72 11.29
N LEU A 5 -23.66 7.10 10.13
CA LEU A 5 -22.40 6.77 9.48
C LEU A 5 -21.81 8.08 8.93
N VAL A 6 -20.79 8.60 9.56
CA VAL A 6 -20.01 9.73 9.04
C VAL A 6 -19.03 9.18 8.00
N VAL A 7 -19.40 9.31 6.73
CA VAL A 7 -18.48 9.05 5.61
C VAL A 7 -17.63 10.29 5.44
N ALA A 8 -16.38 10.25 5.90
CA ALA A 8 -15.41 11.30 5.64
C ALA A 8 -14.90 11.14 4.20
N ILE A 9 -15.39 11.99 3.29
CA ILE A 9 -14.85 12.10 1.94
C ILE A 9 -13.54 12.90 2.03
N VAL A 10 -12.41 12.23 1.90
CA VAL A 10 -11.11 12.90 1.76
C VAL A 10 -11.00 13.37 0.33
N VAL A 11 -11.22 14.67 0.10
CA VAL A 11 -10.94 15.33 -1.18
C VAL A 11 -9.43 15.51 -1.29
N VAL A 12 -8.79 14.67 -2.08
CA VAL A 12 -7.38 14.84 -2.43
C VAL A 12 -7.29 15.96 -3.47
N CYS A 13 -6.83 17.14 -3.07
CA CYS A 13 -6.48 18.20 -3.98
C CYS A 13 -5.29 17.75 -4.85
N ILE A 14 -5.55 17.41 -6.10
CA ILE A 14 -4.52 17.09 -7.09
C ILE A 14 -3.89 18.41 -7.55
N GLY A 15 -2.92 18.89 -6.79
CA GLY A 15 -2.07 19.99 -7.20
C GLY A 15 -1.23 19.58 -8.41
N THR A 16 -1.16 20.45 -9.43
CA THR A 16 -0.25 20.28 -10.57
C THR A 16 1.19 20.58 -10.15
N SER A 17 1.85 19.61 -9.55
CA SER A 17 3.27 19.69 -9.28
C SER A 17 4.08 19.07 -10.42
N VAL A 18 5.21 19.72 -10.72
CA VAL A 18 6.18 19.29 -11.73
C VAL A 18 6.50 17.81 -11.51
N ALA A 19 6.34 17.01 -12.55
CA ALA A 19 6.59 15.59 -12.51
C ALA A 19 8.08 15.33 -12.23
N ALA A 20 8.43 15.07 -10.98
CA ALA A 20 9.69 14.42 -10.69
C ALA A 20 9.59 13.00 -11.28
N ALA A 21 10.60 12.59 -12.03
CA ALA A 21 10.63 11.25 -12.62
C ALA A 21 10.49 10.18 -11.52
N ALA A 22 9.72 9.15 -11.80
CA ALA A 22 9.58 8.03 -10.89
C ALA A 22 10.97 7.40 -10.59
N PRO A 23 11.20 6.89 -9.38
CA PRO A 23 12.54 6.51 -8.91
C PRO A 23 13.16 5.31 -9.63
N GLY A 24 12.40 4.59 -10.42
CA GLY A 24 12.77 3.38 -11.15
C GLY A 24 11.52 2.58 -11.51
N LEU A 25 11.64 1.65 -12.45
CA LEU A 25 10.48 0.88 -12.95
C LEU A 25 9.93 -0.09 -11.90
N LEU A 26 10.81 -0.84 -11.23
CA LEU A 26 10.45 -1.92 -10.32
C LEU A 26 11.13 -1.72 -8.96
N GLY A 27 10.35 -1.56 -7.92
CA GLY A 27 10.77 -1.58 -6.53
C GLY A 27 10.58 -2.96 -5.90
N LEU A 28 11.61 -3.52 -5.30
CA LEU A 28 11.54 -4.77 -4.53
C LEU A 28 12.02 -4.51 -3.12
N GLY A 29 11.35 -5.08 -2.13
CA GLY A 29 11.68 -4.80 -0.75
C GLY A 29 11.02 -5.68 0.27
N ILE A 30 11.11 -5.21 1.51
CA ILE A 30 10.52 -5.85 2.68
C ILE A 30 9.63 -4.85 3.41
N MET A 31 8.64 -5.37 4.10
CA MET A 31 7.74 -4.60 4.95
C MET A 31 7.57 -5.27 6.31
N GLY A 32 7.39 -4.45 7.32
CA GLY A 32 7.08 -4.85 8.69
C GLY A 32 5.80 -4.17 9.15
N GLY A 33 5.08 -4.86 9.99
CA GLY A 33 3.77 -4.46 10.48
C GLY A 33 2.71 -5.51 10.16
N GLU A 34 1.58 -5.07 9.68
CA GLU A 34 0.48 -5.96 9.32
C GLU A 34 0.09 -5.79 7.84
N PRO A 35 0.54 -6.69 6.95
CA PRO A 35 1.39 -7.87 7.17
C PRO A 35 2.90 -7.54 7.23
N SER A 36 3.69 -8.50 7.72
CA SER A 36 5.16 -8.49 7.57
C SER A 36 5.59 -9.45 6.47
N GLY A 37 6.51 -9.03 5.59
CA GLY A 37 6.96 -9.86 4.48
C GLY A 37 7.63 -9.11 3.34
N PHE A 38 7.43 -9.59 2.13
CA PHE A 38 7.99 -9.01 0.91
C PHE A 38 7.01 -8.04 0.25
N SER A 39 7.56 -7.01 -0.36
CA SER A 39 6.82 -5.98 -1.09
C SER A 39 7.42 -5.77 -2.46
N ALA A 40 6.57 -5.55 -3.46
CA ALA A 40 6.97 -5.20 -4.82
C ALA A 40 6.09 -4.07 -5.34
N LYS A 41 6.68 -3.13 -6.09
CA LYS A 41 5.97 -2.00 -6.69
C LYS A 41 6.45 -1.82 -8.13
N LEU A 42 5.52 -1.79 -9.06
CA LEU A 42 5.77 -1.57 -10.48
C LEU A 42 5.14 -0.25 -10.91
N TRP A 43 5.96 0.72 -11.32
CA TRP A 43 5.47 1.95 -11.89
C TRP A 43 4.98 1.73 -13.32
N LEU A 44 3.72 2.07 -13.57
CA LEU A 44 3.08 1.99 -14.90
C LEU A 44 3.13 3.33 -15.64
N GLY A 45 3.64 4.36 -15.00
CA GLY A 45 3.79 5.71 -15.50
C GLY A 45 4.14 6.68 -14.38
N ASN A 46 4.05 7.98 -14.64
CA ASN A 46 4.51 9.02 -13.69
C ASN A 46 3.68 9.11 -12.39
N ARG A 47 2.46 8.58 -12.38
CA ARG A 47 1.52 8.71 -11.24
C ARG A 47 0.81 7.42 -10.87
N ILE A 48 0.89 6.40 -11.71
CA ILE A 48 0.18 5.14 -11.50
C ILE A 48 1.20 4.05 -11.26
N ALA A 49 0.99 3.27 -10.20
CA ALA A 49 1.79 2.09 -9.92
C ALA A 49 0.89 0.91 -9.54
N PHE A 50 1.35 -0.28 -9.85
CA PHE A 50 0.85 -1.51 -9.26
C PHE A 50 1.73 -1.86 -8.06
N ASP A 51 1.12 -2.10 -6.91
CA ASP A 51 1.80 -2.52 -5.69
C ASP A 51 1.30 -3.88 -5.25
N GLY A 52 2.17 -4.67 -4.64
CA GLY A 52 1.80 -5.97 -4.13
C GLY A 52 2.71 -6.43 -3.01
N GLY A 53 2.18 -7.34 -2.21
CA GLY A 53 2.94 -7.91 -1.11
C GLY A 53 2.49 -9.31 -0.75
N VAL A 54 3.46 -10.07 -0.26
CA VAL A 54 3.25 -11.39 0.33
C VAL A 54 3.92 -11.44 1.68
N GLY A 55 3.23 -11.97 2.68
CA GLY A 55 3.76 -12.01 4.03
C GLY A 55 2.87 -12.78 4.98
N TYR A 56 3.04 -12.48 6.25
CA TYR A 56 2.28 -13.09 7.32
C TYR A 56 1.61 -12.01 8.17
N ALA A 57 0.33 -12.17 8.45
CA ALA A 57 -0.48 -11.33 9.29
C ALA A 57 -0.55 -11.93 10.70
N TYR A 58 -0.17 -11.17 11.73
CA TYR A 58 -0.07 -11.65 13.12
C TYR A 58 -1.11 -11.04 14.04
N LEU A 59 -1.44 -9.78 13.77
CA LEU A 59 -2.38 -9.02 14.58
C LEU A 59 -3.81 -9.36 14.16
N TRP A 60 -4.75 -9.15 15.05
CA TRP A 60 -6.16 -9.47 14.83
C TRP A 60 -6.46 -10.98 14.88
N GLN A 61 -7.72 -11.29 15.00
CA GLN A 61 -8.22 -12.63 15.35
C GLN A 61 -7.92 -13.74 14.34
N ARG A 62 -7.36 -13.43 13.17
CA ARG A 62 -7.12 -14.41 12.10
C ARG A 62 -5.70 -14.29 11.56
N GLN A 63 -4.78 -14.98 12.20
CA GLN A 63 -3.39 -15.06 11.74
C GLN A 63 -3.29 -15.93 10.48
N GLY A 64 -2.38 -15.59 9.56
CA GLY A 64 -2.19 -16.40 8.37
C GLY A 64 -1.32 -15.75 7.30
N ALA A 65 -1.05 -16.53 6.26
CA ALA A 65 -0.39 -16.01 5.07
C ALA A 65 -1.29 -14.95 4.40
N HIS A 66 -0.69 -13.86 3.98
CA HIS A 66 -1.36 -12.69 3.40
C HIS A 66 -0.75 -12.38 2.05
N VAL A 67 -1.60 -12.15 1.06
CA VAL A 67 -1.22 -11.63 -0.25
C VAL A 67 -2.15 -10.50 -0.63
N HIS A 68 -1.62 -9.43 -1.21
CA HIS A 68 -2.42 -8.33 -1.74
C HIS A 68 -1.84 -7.79 -3.04
N GLY A 69 -2.70 -7.13 -3.79
CA GLY A 69 -2.33 -6.38 -4.99
C GLY A 69 -3.22 -5.15 -5.12
N ASP A 70 -2.60 -3.99 -5.36
CA ASP A 70 -3.23 -2.69 -5.33
C ASP A 70 -2.84 -1.86 -6.56
N LEU A 71 -3.78 -1.10 -7.08
CA LEU A 71 -3.51 -0.04 -8.05
C LEU A 71 -3.46 1.29 -7.32
N LEU A 72 -2.31 1.97 -7.40
CA LEU A 72 -2.02 3.19 -6.67
C LEU A 72 -1.98 4.40 -7.60
N LEU A 73 -2.58 5.50 -7.16
CA LEU A 73 -2.44 6.83 -7.74
C LEU A 73 -1.60 7.70 -6.82
N HIS A 74 -0.53 8.29 -7.35
CA HIS A 74 0.41 9.11 -6.62
C HIS A 74 0.20 10.60 -6.90
N THR A 75 0.43 11.43 -5.88
CA THR A 75 0.62 12.87 -6.05
C THR A 75 1.96 13.14 -6.75
N GLY A 76 2.22 14.40 -7.11
CA GLY A 76 3.61 14.82 -7.36
C GLY A 76 4.44 14.76 -6.07
N SER A 77 5.76 14.89 -6.21
CA SER A 77 6.63 14.96 -5.04
C SER A 77 6.32 16.20 -4.20
N LEU A 78 6.24 16.01 -2.89
CA LEU A 78 6.09 17.09 -1.92
C LEU A 78 7.41 17.79 -1.59
N LEU A 79 8.55 17.21 -2.03
CA LEU A 79 9.88 17.74 -1.78
C LEU A 79 10.58 18.17 -3.07
N PRO A 80 11.50 19.15 -3.00
CA PRO A 80 12.39 19.46 -4.11
C PRO A 80 13.25 18.24 -4.50
N ALA A 81 13.53 18.05 -5.79
CA ALA A 81 14.27 16.91 -6.31
C ALA A 81 15.66 16.70 -5.67
N LEU A 82 16.31 17.77 -5.22
CA LEU A 82 17.60 17.71 -4.51
C LEU A 82 17.50 17.05 -3.12
N VAL A 83 16.32 17.07 -2.51
CA VAL A 83 16.09 16.50 -1.17
C VAL A 83 15.58 15.06 -1.27
N GLY A 84 14.98 14.69 -2.39
CA GLY A 84 14.40 13.37 -2.63
C GLY A 84 13.02 13.43 -3.28
N PHE A 85 12.42 12.27 -3.43
CA PHE A 85 11.08 12.13 -4.00
C PHE A 85 10.12 11.62 -2.92
N LEU A 86 9.13 12.44 -2.56
CA LEU A 86 8.13 12.14 -1.52
C LEU A 86 6.71 12.32 -2.07
N PRO A 87 6.14 11.39 -2.82
CA PRO A 87 4.74 11.38 -3.16
C PRO A 87 3.88 10.82 -2.02
N LEU A 88 2.67 11.34 -1.89
CA LEU A 88 1.59 10.63 -1.23
C LEU A 88 0.88 9.76 -2.25
N TYR A 89 0.25 8.69 -1.79
CA TYR A 89 -0.56 7.85 -2.66
C TYR A 89 -1.84 7.36 -1.99
N ALA A 90 -2.81 7.06 -2.82
CA ALA A 90 -4.01 6.35 -2.45
C ALA A 90 -4.34 5.35 -3.56
N GLY A 91 -5.08 4.29 -3.22
CA GLY A 91 -5.39 3.27 -4.20
C GLY A 91 -6.57 2.40 -3.83
N VAL A 92 -6.76 1.39 -4.65
CA VAL A 92 -7.73 0.34 -4.45
C VAL A 92 -7.11 -0.99 -4.85
N GLY A 93 -7.41 -2.02 -4.10
CA GLY A 93 -6.88 -3.34 -4.37
C GLY A 93 -7.65 -4.45 -3.68
N VAL A 94 -7.11 -5.64 -3.80
CA VAL A 94 -7.67 -6.84 -3.21
C VAL A 94 -6.64 -7.53 -2.34
N ARG A 95 -7.12 -8.21 -1.31
CA ARG A 95 -6.29 -9.10 -0.50
C ARG A 95 -6.90 -10.48 -0.41
N ALA A 96 -6.05 -11.46 -0.25
CA ALA A 96 -6.42 -12.78 0.24
C ALA A 96 -5.59 -13.11 1.48
N ARG A 97 -6.22 -13.65 2.50
CA ARG A 97 -5.57 -14.17 3.68
C ARG A 97 -5.91 -15.65 3.82
N LEU A 98 -4.87 -16.46 3.78
CA LEU A 98 -4.93 -17.90 4.00
C LEU A 98 -4.68 -18.15 5.47
N ALA A 99 -5.70 -18.51 6.19
CA ALA A 99 -5.58 -18.75 7.62
C ALA A 99 -5.03 -20.14 7.92
N ASN A 100 -4.38 -20.29 9.06
CA ASN A 100 -3.84 -21.56 9.52
C ASN A 100 -4.93 -22.34 10.28
N GLY A 101 -5.31 -23.51 9.76
CA GLY A 101 -6.22 -24.44 10.44
C GLY A 101 -7.52 -24.73 9.68
N VAL A 102 -8.12 -25.87 9.99
CA VAL A 102 -9.32 -26.40 9.33
C VAL A 102 -10.56 -25.54 9.60
N ASP A 103 -10.58 -24.84 10.74
CA ASP A 103 -11.71 -24.01 11.19
C ASP A 103 -11.56 -22.52 10.82
N ASN A 104 -10.54 -22.16 10.04
CA ASN A 104 -10.25 -20.77 9.73
C ASN A 104 -10.26 -20.54 8.21
N PRO A 105 -11.41 -20.24 7.63
CA PRO A 105 -11.57 -20.11 6.19
C PRO A 105 -10.77 -18.95 5.62
N MET A 106 -10.42 -19.06 4.33
CA MET A 106 -9.76 -17.99 3.57
C MET A 106 -10.62 -16.70 3.60
N ALA A 107 -9.99 -15.59 3.94
CA ALA A 107 -10.61 -14.28 3.84
C ALA A 107 -10.17 -13.56 2.57
N VAL A 108 -11.14 -13.06 1.81
CA VAL A 108 -10.91 -12.22 0.64
C VAL A 108 -11.62 -10.89 0.87
N GLY A 109 -10.94 -9.79 0.58
CA GLY A 109 -11.47 -8.46 0.82
C GLY A 109 -10.94 -7.41 -0.16
N LEU A 110 -11.71 -6.32 -0.25
CA LEU A 110 -11.31 -5.08 -0.90
C LEU A 110 -10.47 -4.26 0.09
N ARG A 111 -9.35 -3.73 -0.38
CA ARG A 111 -8.52 -2.82 0.41
C ARG A 111 -8.37 -1.46 -0.27
N VAL A 112 -8.25 -0.41 0.55
CA VAL A 112 -8.07 0.96 0.10
C VAL A 112 -6.81 1.51 0.76
N PRO A 113 -5.62 1.32 0.15
CA PRO A 113 -4.37 1.79 0.72
C PRO A 113 -4.21 3.30 0.61
N PHE A 114 -3.61 3.89 1.65
CA PHE A 114 -3.14 5.27 1.72
C PHE A 114 -1.73 5.27 2.29
N GLY A 115 -0.83 6.04 1.69
CA GLY A 115 0.52 6.06 2.18
C GLY A 115 1.37 7.19 1.63
N ALA A 116 2.62 7.15 2.05
CA ALA A 116 3.70 7.99 1.57
C ALA A 116 4.95 7.14 1.35
N GLU A 117 5.75 7.51 0.37
CA GLU A 117 7.02 6.85 0.12
C GLU A 117 8.10 7.90 -0.11
N TYR A 118 9.15 7.85 0.70
CA TYR A 118 10.31 8.71 0.54
C TYR A 118 11.42 7.96 -0.16
N VAL A 119 11.80 8.41 -1.34
CA VAL A 119 12.92 7.86 -2.11
C VAL A 119 14.11 8.80 -2.02
N LEU A 120 15.25 8.25 -1.60
CA LEU A 120 16.48 9.00 -1.41
C LEU A 120 17.03 9.53 -2.74
N PRO A 121 17.63 10.74 -2.75
CA PRO A 121 18.10 11.35 -4.00
C PRO A 121 19.40 10.71 -4.56
N VAL A 122 20.19 10.06 -3.70
CA VAL A 122 21.52 9.56 -4.05
C VAL A 122 21.50 8.07 -4.40
N ILE A 123 20.63 7.31 -3.75
CA ILE A 123 20.50 5.86 -3.97
C ILE A 123 19.03 5.53 -4.24
N PRO A 124 18.75 4.54 -5.11
CA PRO A 124 17.39 4.16 -5.46
C PRO A 124 16.74 3.33 -4.33
N LEU A 125 16.74 3.88 -3.13
CA LEU A 125 16.12 3.27 -1.94
C LEU A 125 14.95 4.12 -1.49
N GLY A 126 13.77 3.51 -1.39
CA GLY A 126 12.55 4.10 -0.87
C GLY A 126 12.20 3.55 0.50
N VAL A 127 11.72 4.41 1.39
CA VAL A 127 11.09 4.05 2.66
C VAL A 127 9.63 4.43 2.56
N PHE A 128 8.72 3.52 2.84
CA PHE A 128 7.28 3.77 2.75
C PHE A 128 6.56 3.48 4.07
N PHE A 129 5.48 4.19 4.26
CA PHE A 129 4.47 3.94 5.28
C PHE A 129 3.11 3.85 4.62
N GLU A 130 2.32 2.86 5.02
CA GLU A 130 1.00 2.59 4.45
C GLU A 130 0.01 2.19 5.53
N VAL A 131 -1.22 2.67 5.39
CA VAL A 131 -2.40 2.19 6.10
C VAL A 131 -3.46 1.81 5.09
N ALA A 132 -4.16 0.71 5.32
CA ALA A 132 -5.18 0.24 4.41
C ALA A 132 -6.39 -0.30 5.18
N PRO A 133 -7.51 0.45 5.25
CA PRO A 133 -8.79 -0.10 5.61
C PRO A 133 -9.23 -1.18 4.61
N ILE A 134 -9.90 -2.19 5.12
CA ILE A 134 -10.28 -3.40 4.38
C ILE A 134 -11.70 -3.80 4.71
N VAL A 135 -12.44 -4.18 3.68
CA VAL A 135 -13.75 -4.82 3.81
C VAL A 135 -13.61 -6.25 3.29
N ASP A 136 -13.66 -7.21 4.19
CA ASP A 136 -13.69 -8.63 3.82
C ASP A 136 -15.11 -9.03 3.39
N PHE A 137 -15.20 -9.88 2.39
CA PHE A 137 -16.44 -10.45 1.89
C PHE A 137 -16.61 -11.93 2.26
N THR A 138 -15.51 -12.59 2.57
CA THR A 138 -15.48 -14.01 2.96
C THR A 138 -14.68 -14.19 4.23
N PRO A 139 -15.02 -15.14 5.12
CA PRO A 139 -16.24 -15.97 5.10
C PRO A 139 -17.49 -15.17 5.48
N GLU A 140 -17.32 -14.00 6.06
CA GLU A 140 -18.36 -13.08 6.50
C GLU A 140 -17.94 -11.65 6.17
N ILE A 141 -18.92 -10.76 5.97
CA ILE A 141 -18.64 -9.34 5.78
C ILE A 141 -18.06 -8.77 7.07
N GLY A 142 -16.86 -8.25 6.99
CA GLY A 142 -16.14 -7.69 8.13
C GLY A 142 -15.25 -6.52 7.78
N PHE A 143 -14.99 -5.65 8.77
CA PHE A 143 -14.06 -4.54 8.64
C PHE A 143 -12.74 -4.90 9.31
N ASN A 144 -11.65 -4.68 8.59
CA ASN A 144 -10.28 -4.90 9.02
C ASN A 144 -9.40 -3.73 8.61
N GLY A 145 -8.13 -3.78 9.00
CA GLY A 145 -7.13 -2.80 8.58
C GLY A 145 -5.74 -3.41 8.54
N ASN A 146 -4.90 -2.85 7.70
CA ASN A 146 -3.48 -3.10 7.67
C ASN A 146 -2.71 -1.81 7.95
N ALA A 147 -1.54 -1.92 8.55
CA ALA A 147 -0.57 -0.85 8.66
C ALA A 147 0.83 -1.43 8.55
N ALA A 148 1.64 -0.88 7.65
CA ALA A 148 2.98 -1.36 7.38
C ALA A 148 3.95 -0.21 7.15
N VAL A 149 5.20 -0.46 7.48
CA VAL A 149 6.36 0.34 7.09
C VAL A 149 7.34 -0.58 6.38
N GLY A 150 8.01 -0.08 5.35
CA GLY A 150 8.95 -0.92 4.63
C GLY A 150 10.00 -0.14 3.86
N VAL A 151 10.90 -0.89 3.26
CA VAL A 151 11.95 -0.37 2.40
C VAL A 151 11.92 -1.10 1.06
N ARG A 152 12.15 -0.36 -0.03
CA ARG A 152 12.23 -0.88 -1.40
C ARG A 152 13.47 -0.38 -2.08
N TYR A 153 14.14 -1.24 -2.82
CA TYR A 153 15.20 -0.88 -3.74
C TYR A 153 14.64 -0.87 -5.16
N TYR A 154 14.87 0.23 -5.88
CA TYR A 154 14.33 0.46 -7.21
C TYR A 154 15.31 0.07 -8.31
N LEU A 155 14.84 -0.77 -9.24
CA LEU A 155 15.56 -1.26 -10.40
C LEU A 155 15.04 -0.59 -11.68
N GLY A 156 15.94 -0.36 -12.63
CA GLY A 156 15.60 0.29 -13.90
C GLY A 156 15.39 1.79 -13.78
N ARG A 157 15.39 2.48 -14.92
CA ARG A 157 14.95 3.88 -15.05
C ARG A 157 13.73 3.89 -15.97
N ILE A 158 12.76 4.70 -15.63
CA ILE A 158 11.66 5.06 -16.54
C ILE A 158 12.12 6.21 -17.43
#